data_075cbc6c779f8c30b97b950663ed1d50
#
_entry.id   075cbc6c779f8c30b97b950663ed1d50
#
_cell.length_a   1.000
_cell.length_b   1.000
_cell.length_c   1.000
_cell.angle_alpha   90.00
_cell.angle_beta   90.00
_cell.angle_gamma   90.00
#
_symmetry.space_group_name_H-M   'P 1'
#
loop_
_entity.id
_entity.type
_entity.pdbx_description
1 polymer ?
#
loop_
_entity_poly.entity_id
_entity_poly.type
_entity_poly.pdbx_seq_one_letter_code
_entity_poly.pdbx_strand_id
1 'polypeptide(L)'
;MEYLTGKTEKKTLGIQDILAGEYEGKEVTVNGAVHKIRDMGDVAFVVLRKSEGLLQTVYEDGVTDISLKELQEEDTVCVTGVVAKEERAPHGFEIRLRTVTILSKPTEPMPIAINKWKMNTSLETKLDLRPLSLRNVKERAKFRIQEGIIRGFRDFLHEQGFTEIHSPKIGARGAEGGANLFRLEYFHKHAVLAQSPQFYKQMMVGVFDRVFEAAPVFRAEKHNTKRHLNEYTSLDFEMGYIDSFEDIMEMETGFLQYTMELLQKEYKKELDLLKVTLPKVDKIPQVRFDKAKELVAEKYNRTIRNPFDLEPEEEALIGQYFKEEMDADFVFVTHYPSKKRPFYAMDDPEDTTYTLSFDLLFHGLEITTGGQRIHDYQTLVDKIADRGMTQEGMEQYMMIFKHGMPLHGGLGIGMERLTMKLLGEENVRETTLFPRDLNRLEP
;
A
#
# COMPACT_ATOMS: atom_id res chain seq x y z
N MET A 1 4.93 0.03 46.35
CA MET A 1 5.50 0.23 45.01
C MET A 1 4.58 -0.49 44.03
N GLU A 2 3.94 0.25 43.12
CA GLU A 2 3.04 -0.31 42.12
C GLU A 2 3.79 -0.49 40.80
N TYR A 3 3.60 -1.62 40.15
CA TYR A 3 4.25 -1.94 38.87
C TYR A 3 3.22 -1.88 37.75
N LEU A 4 3.57 -1.26 36.62
CA LEU A 4 2.76 -1.33 35.42
C LEU A 4 2.79 -2.75 34.84
N THR A 5 1.64 -3.37 34.69
CA THR A 5 1.51 -4.76 34.22
C THR A 5 1.54 -4.90 32.69
N GLY A 6 1.58 -3.77 31.95
CA GLY A 6 1.52 -3.75 30.49
C GLY A 6 0.14 -4.07 29.90
N LYS A 7 -0.85 -4.38 30.73
CA LYS A 7 -2.25 -4.57 30.31
C LYS A 7 -3.10 -3.41 30.82
N THR A 8 -3.81 -2.76 29.91
CA THR A 8 -4.85 -1.78 30.25
C THR A 8 -6.21 -2.39 29.97
N GLU A 9 -7.04 -2.54 31.01
CA GLU A 9 -8.45 -2.88 30.83
C GLU A 9 -9.18 -1.63 30.33
N LYS A 10 -9.82 -1.73 29.17
CA LYS A 10 -10.69 -0.65 28.69
C LYS A 10 -11.98 -0.65 29.44
N LYS A 11 -12.32 0.48 30.04
CA LYS A 11 -13.61 0.68 30.74
C LYS A 11 -14.80 0.85 29.79
N THR A 12 -14.51 1.12 28.53
CA THR A 12 -15.51 1.35 27.47
C THR A 12 -15.45 0.22 26.45
N LEU A 13 -16.62 -0.23 26.00
CA LEU A 13 -16.74 -1.26 24.97
C LEU A 13 -16.39 -0.74 23.58
N GLY A 14 -15.96 -1.63 22.72
CA GLY A 14 -15.85 -1.42 21.29
C GLY A 14 -17.23 -1.46 20.60
N ILE A 15 -17.31 -0.87 19.41
CA ILE A 15 -18.55 -0.95 18.61
C ILE A 15 -18.82 -2.40 18.20
N GLN A 16 -17.79 -3.17 17.88
CA GLN A 16 -17.96 -4.56 17.47
C GLN A 16 -18.47 -5.45 18.60
N ASP A 17 -18.06 -5.19 19.83
CA ASP A 17 -18.57 -5.91 21.02
C ASP A 17 -20.10 -5.73 21.16
N ILE A 18 -20.59 -4.51 20.91
CA ILE A 18 -22.02 -4.21 20.92
C ILE A 18 -22.76 -4.94 19.79
N LEU A 19 -22.20 -4.90 18.59
CA LEU A 19 -22.81 -5.47 17.39
C LEU A 19 -22.78 -7.02 17.38
N ALA A 20 -21.92 -7.64 18.20
CA ALA A 20 -21.92 -9.08 18.40
C ALA A 20 -23.19 -9.59 19.15
N GLY A 21 -23.96 -8.69 19.76
CA GLY A 21 -25.25 -9.02 20.39
C GLY A 21 -25.16 -9.57 21.82
N GLU A 22 -23.96 -9.73 22.39
CA GLU A 22 -23.77 -10.29 23.76
C GLU A 22 -24.20 -9.34 24.86
N TYR A 23 -24.45 -8.09 24.54
CA TYR A 23 -24.81 -7.03 25.49
C TYR A 23 -26.28 -6.60 25.38
N GLU A 24 -27.15 -7.33 24.66
CA GLU A 24 -28.57 -7.03 24.61
C GLU A 24 -29.20 -6.92 26.00
N GLY A 25 -29.94 -5.85 26.26
CA GLY A 25 -30.56 -5.52 27.52
C GLY A 25 -29.64 -5.05 28.66
N LYS A 26 -28.32 -5.03 28.43
CA LYS A 26 -27.33 -4.56 29.40
C LYS A 26 -27.01 -3.07 29.21
N GLU A 27 -26.73 -2.41 30.33
CA GLU A 27 -26.16 -1.07 30.31
C GLU A 27 -24.69 -1.12 29.99
N VAL A 28 -24.26 -0.28 29.04
CA VAL A 28 -22.89 -0.23 28.50
C VAL A 28 -22.39 1.19 28.40
N THR A 29 -21.07 1.35 28.45
CA THR A 29 -20.40 2.63 28.21
C THR A 29 -19.55 2.56 26.95
N VAL A 30 -19.71 3.53 26.05
CA VAL A 30 -19.02 3.61 24.76
C VAL A 30 -18.50 5.02 24.52
N ASN A 31 -17.27 5.14 24.04
CA ASN A 31 -16.71 6.41 23.54
C ASN A 31 -16.85 6.47 22.02
N GLY A 32 -17.02 7.68 21.47
CA GLY A 32 -17.02 7.89 20.04
C GLY A 32 -17.11 9.36 19.67
N ALA A 33 -16.92 9.65 18.38
CA ALA A 33 -17.24 10.97 17.83
C ALA A 33 -18.67 10.99 17.27
N VAL A 34 -19.40 12.04 17.50
CA VAL A 34 -20.75 12.24 16.92
C VAL A 34 -20.61 12.42 15.40
N HIS A 35 -20.95 11.39 14.66
CA HIS A 35 -20.83 11.40 13.21
C HIS A 35 -21.97 12.09 12.51
N LYS A 36 -23.19 11.91 13.05
CA LYS A 36 -24.42 12.48 12.49
C LYS A 36 -25.50 12.54 13.54
N ILE A 37 -26.28 13.63 13.53
CA ILE A 37 -27.50 13.77 14.33
C ILE A 37 -28.68 13.81 13.36
N ARG A 38 -29.73 13.02 13.64
CA ARG A 38 -31.01 13.05 12.95
C ARG A 38 -32.10 13.35 13.99
N ASP A 39 -32.47 14.60 14.08
CA ASP A 39 -33.54 15.08 14.98
C ASP A 39 -34.90 14.74 14.39
N MET A 40 -35.73 14.04 15.18
CA MET A 40 -37.09 13.64 14.82
C MET A 40 -38.12 14.23 15.80
N GLY A 41 -37.74 15.24 16.58
CA GLY A 41 -38.54 15.83 17.64
C GLY A 41 -38.18 15.27 19.01
N ASP A 42 -39.11 14.57 19.65
CA ASP A 42 -38.88 14.00 20.99
C ASP A 42 -37.80 12.88 21.03
N VAL A 43 -37.49 12.36 19.87
CA VAL A 43 -36.45 11.33 19.66
C VAL A 43 -35.44 11.79 18.61
N ALA A 44 -34.15 11.53 18.82
CA ALA A 44 -33.11 11.74 17.83
C ALA A 44 -32.18 10.54 17.72
N PHE A 45 -31.67 10.32 16.50
CA PHE A 45 -30.61 9.34 16.29
C PHE A 45 -29.26 10.04 16.30
N VAL A 46 -28.40 9.69 17.24
CA VAL A 46 -27.03 10.17 17.35
C VAL A 46 -26.11 9.02 16.92
N VAL A 47 -25.53 9.14 15.73
CA VAL A 47 -24.63 8.11 15.19
C VAL A 47 -23.23 8.38 15.67
N LEU A 48 -22.65 7.44 16.39
CA LEU A 48 -21.26 7.49 16.86
C LEU A 48 -20.30 6.85 15.85
N ARG A 49 -19.12 7.43 15.70
CA ARG A 49 -18.03 6.93 14.85
C ARG A 49 -16.80 6.58 15.69
N LYS A 50 -16.25 5.39 15.42
CA LYS A 50 -14.93 4.95 15.84
C LYS A 50 -14.14 4.34 14.65
N SER A 51 -12.93 3.90 14.89
CA SER A 51 -12.16 3.13 13.89
C SER A 51 -12.88 1.86 13.45
N GLU A 52 -13.58 1.21 14.37
CA GLU A 52 -14.31 -0.04 14.17
C GLU A 52 -15.58 0.12 13.31
N GLY A 53 -16.13 1.33 13.18
CA GLY A 53 -17.31 1.60 12.37
C GLY A 53 -18.24 2.67 12.95
N LEU A 54 -19.51 2.56 12.57
CA LEU A 54 -20.58 3.43 13.03
C LEU A 54 -21.54 2.64 13.95
N LEU A 55 -22.03 3.31 15.00
CA LEU A 55 -23.01 2.76 15.93
C LEU A 55 -24.17 3.75 16.08
N GLN A 56 -25.38 3.29 15.83
CA GLN A 56 -26.59 4.10 16.10
C GLN A 56 -26.85 4.15 17.59
N THR A 57 -27.11 5.35 18.10
CA THR A 57 -27.66 5.54 19.45
C THR A 57 -28.94 6.36 19.37
N VAL A 58 -29.84 6.15 20.33
CA VAL A 58 -31.13 6.81 20.40
C VAL A 58 -31.13 7.76 21.58
N TYR A 59 -31.29 9.04 21.29
CA TYR A 59 -31.57 10.10 22.24
C TYR A 59 -33.10 10.22 22.43
N GLU A 60 -33.55 10.38 23.63
CA GLU A 60 -34.94 10.62 23.99
C GLU A 60 -35.01 11.79 24.98
N ASP A 61 -35.85 12.81 24.64
CA ASP A 61 -35.99 13.99 25.47
C ASP A 61 -36.62 13.63 26.83
N GLY A 62 -36.08 14.20 27.92
CA GLY A 62 -36.49 13.91 29.27
C GLY A 62 -35.96 12.56 29.83
N VAL A 63 -35.31 11.70 29.04
CA VAL A 63 -34.67 10.44 29.46
C VAL A 63 -33.15 10.56 29.44
N THR A 64 -32.61 11.12 28.37
CA THR A 64 -31.17 11.40 28.25
C THR A 64 -30.81 12.66 29.05
N ASP A 65 -29.75 12.60 29.84
CA ASP A 65 -29.35 13.60 30.84
C ASP A 65 -28.84 14.94 30.28
N ILE A 66 -28.73 15.07 28.98
CA ILE A 66 -28.29 16.28 28.26
C ILE A 66 -29.31 16.74 27.23
N SER A 67 -29.40 18.03 26.97
CA SER A 67 -30.23 18.54 25.87
C SER A 67 -29.58 18.23 24.50
N LEU A 68 -30.39 17.80 23.52
CA LEU A 68 -29.92 17.55 22.16
C LEU A 68 -29.23 18.79 21.54
N LYS A 69 -29.63 19.99 21.92
CA LYS A 69 -29.05 21.27 21.46
C LYS A 69 -27.61 21.49 21.93
N GLU A 70 -27.17 20.78 22.94
CA GLU A 70 -25.81 20.84 23.45
C GLU A 70 -24.85 19.96 22.65
N LEU A 71 -25.39 19.00 21.86
CA LEU A 71 -24.61 18.12 20.99
C LEU A 71 -24.50 18.70 19.59
N GLN A 72 -23.32 18.50 18.99
CA GLN A 72 -23.07 18.81 17.59
C GLN A 72 -22.26 17.70 16.94
N GLU A 73 -22.31 17.65 15.60
CA GLU A 73 -21.47 16.73 14.83
C GLU A 73 -19.98 16.99 15.15
N GLU A 74 -19.18 15.91 15.25
CA GLU A 74 -17.78 15.88 15.65
C GLU A 74 -17.49 16.12 17.13
N ASP A 75 -18.50 16.32 18.00
CA ASP A 75 -18.27 16.20 19.44
C ASP A 75 -17.67 14.81 19.76
N THR A 76 -16.62 14.77 20.56
CA THR A 76 -16.16 13.51 21.15
C THR A 76 -16.88 13.28 22.46
N VAL A 77 -17.57 12.16 22.57
CA VAL A 77 -18.44 11.85 23.70
C VAL A 77 -18.14 10.51 24.34
N CYS A 78 -18.46 10.41 25.63
CA CYS A 78 -18.61 9.15 26.35
C CYS A 78 -20.11 9.00 26.67
N VAL A 79 -20.72 7.94 26.19
CA VAL A 79 -22.14 7.68 26.36
C VAL A 79 -22.36 6.43 27.19
N THR A 80 -23.39 6.46 28.06
CA THR A 80 -23.90 5.27 28.75
C THR A 80 -25.36 5.05 28.37
N GLY A 81 -25.75 3.82 28.14
CA GLY A 81 -27.11 3.47 27.77
C GLY A 81 -27.33 1.96 27.68
N VAL A 82 -28.55 1.57 27.38
CA VAL A 82 -28.95 0.17 27.28
C VAL A 82 -28.90 -0.29 25.82
N VAL A 83 -28.24 -1.40 25.56
CA VAL A 83 -28.21 -2.04 24.23
C VAL A 83 -29.58 -2.62 23.93
N ALA A 84 -30.16 -2.24 22.83
CA ALA A 84 -31.44 -2.74 22.34
C ALA A 84 -31.26 -3.37 20.93
N LYS A 85 -31.95 -4.51 20.75
CA LYS A 85 -32.10 -5.08 19.39
C LYS A 85 -33.16 -4.27 18.64
N GLU A 86 -32.80 -3.80 17.44
CA GLU A 86 -33.70 -3.01 16.57
C GLU A 86 -33.39 -3.38 15.12
N GLU A 87 -34.33 -4.08 14.47
CA GLU A 87 -34.13 -4.56 13.10
C GLU A 87 -33.89 -3.45 12.05
N ARG A 88 -34.40 -2.23 12.31
CA ARG A 88 -34.19 -1.06 11.45
C ARG A 88 -32.87 -0.33 11.71
N ALA A 89 -32.21 -0.66 12.84
CA ALA A 89 -30.89 -0.10 13.10
C ALA A 89 -29.85 -0.73 12.18
N PRO A 90 -28.86 0.04 11.69
CA PRO A 90 -27.71 -0.54 11.00
C PRO A 90 -27.07 -1.62 11.89
N HIS A 91 -26.91 -2.84 11.35
CA HIS A 91 -26.38 -4.00 12.08
C HIS A 91 -27.28 -4.59 13.18
N GLY A 92 -28.56 -4.20 13.28
CA GLY A 92 -29.55 -4.84 14.15
C GLY A 92 -29.51 -4.45 15.63
N PHE A 93 -28.58 -3.58 16.04
CA PHE A 93 -28.45 -3.12 17.43
C PHE A 93 -28.24 -1.61 17.51
N GLU A 94 -28.75 -1.02 18.61
CA GLU A 94 -28.58 0.40 18.96
C GLU A 94 -28.38 0.54 20.48
N ILE A 95 -27.92 1.70 20.92
CA ILE A 95 -27.88 2.05 22.36
C ILE A 95 -28.94 3.11 22.63
N ARG A 96 -29.87 2.83 23.57
CA ARG A 96 -30.77 3.83 24.12
C ARG A 96 -30.04 4.62 25.18
N LEU A 97 -29.76 5.89 24.88
CA LEU A 97 -28.93 6.75 25.72
C LEU A 97 -29.58 7.05 27.07
N ARG A 98 -28.75 7.09 28.09
CA ARG A 98 -29.09 7.59 29.45
C ARG A 98 -28.22 8.79 29.79
N THR A 99 -26.91 8.66 29.66
CA THR A 99 -25.99 9.75 29.93
C THR A 99 -25.07 10.03 28.75
N VAL A 100 -24.75 11.29 28.57
CA VAL A 100 -23.80 11.73 27.53
C VAL A 100 -22.85 12.74 28.14
N THR A 101 -21.58 12.38 28.25
CA THR A 101 -20.52 13.28 28.67
C THR A 101 -19.75 13.76 27.44
N ILE A 102 -19.75 15.06 27.20
CA ILE A 102 -18.94 15.67 26.14
C ILE A 102 -17.49 15.74 26.63
N LEU A 103 -16.60 15.04 25.92
CA LEU A 103 -15.17 15.01 26.23
C LEU A 103 -14.41 16.14 25.54
N SER A 104 -14.81 16.48 24.30
CA SER A 104 -14.31 17.66 23.57
C SER A 104 -15.29 18.09 22.49
N LYS A 105 -15.26 19.38 22.18
CA LYS A 105 -16.05 19.99 21.11
C LYS A 105 -15.15 20.55 20.01
N PRO A 106 -15.56 20.47 18.73
CA PRO A 106 -14.90 21.23 17.69
C PRO A 106 -15.06 22.73 17.93
N THR A 107 -13.99 23.49 17.70
CA THR A 107 -13.99 24.95 17.82
C THR A 107 -14.48 25.65 16.54
N GLU A 108 -14.49 24.91 15.43
CA GLU A 108 -14.94 25.38 14.12
C GLU A 108 -15.82 24.33 13.44
N PRO A 109 -16.76 24.71 12.60
CA PRO A 109 -17.57 23.78 11.83
C PRO A 109 -16.70 23.00 10.83
N MET A 110 -17.12 21.77 10.54
CA MET A 110 -16.44 20.92 9.55
C MET A 110 -16.45 21.57 8.16
N PRO A 111 -15.27 21.78 7.54
CA PRO A 111 -15.18 22.43 6.23
C PRO A 111 -15.64 21.51 5.07
N ILE A 112 -15.76 20.23 5.31
CA ILE A 112 -16.20 19.20 4.34
C ILE A 112 -17.18 18.22 4.95
N ALA A 113 -18.12 17.73 4.16
CA ALA A 113 -19.17 16.82 4.63
C ALA A 113 -18.66 15.37 4.68
N ILE A 114 -17.99 14.99 5.78
CA ILE A 114 -17.42 13.65 5.98
C ILE A 114 -18.45 12.56 6.29
N ASN A 115 -19.65 12.96 6.71
CA ASN A 115 -20.75 12.06 7.10
C ASN A 115 -21.62 11.58 5.92
N LYS A 116 -21.24 11.92 4.69
CA LYS A 116 -21.91 11.46 3.48
C LYS A 116 -21.22 10.24 2.90
N TRP A 117 -21.99 9.33 2.32
CA TRP A 117 -21.48 8.14 1.64
C TRP A 117 -20.47 8.45 0.52
N LYS A 118 -20.75 9.49 -0.26
CA LYS A 118 -19.82 10.02 -1.25
C LYS A 118 -19.55 11.48 -0.90
N MET A 119 -18.29 11.79 -0.63
CA MET A 119 -17.85 13.18 -0.48
C MET A 119 -17.85 13.82 -1.87
N ASN A 120 -18.62 14.89 -2.04
CA ASN A 120 -18.63 15.68 -3.27
C ASN A 120 -17.53 16.77 -3.19
N THR A 121 -16.28 16.32 -3.19
CA THR A 121 -15.10 17.14 -2.91
C THR A 121 -14.00 16.74 -3.88
N SER A 122 -13.26 17.70 -4.42
CA SER A 122 -12.13 17.44 -5.32
C SER A 122 -11.02 16.66 -4.60
N LEU A 123 -10.16 15.97 -5.37
CA LEU A 123 -9.02 15.28 -4.81
C LEU A 123 -8.10 16.25 -4.06
N GLU A 124 -7.80 17.41 -4.64
CA GLU A 124 -6.93 18.43 -4.01
C GLU A 124 -7.48 18.85 -2.65
N THR A 125 -8.78 19.20 -2.56
CA THR A 125 -9.41 19.54 -1.27
C THR A 125 -9.38 18.40 -0.26
N LYS A 126 -9.55 17.13 -0.71
CA LYS A 126 -9.41 15.97 0.17
C LYS A 126 -7.98 15.85 0.72
N LEU A 127 -6.98 16.17 -0.11
CA LEU A 127 -5.57 16.09 0.28
C LEU A 127 -5.18 17.25 1.20
N ASP A 128 -5.67 18.47 0.93
CA ASP A 128 -5.44 19.65 1.77
C ASP A 128 -6.05 19.49 3.18
N LEU A 129 -7.22 18.83 3.24
CA LEU A 129 -7.92 18.54 4.47
C LEU A 129 -7.77 17.06 4.88
N ARG A 130 -6.62 16.46 4.62
CA ARG A 130 -6.41 15.02 4.74
C ARG A 130 -6.78 14.43 6.11
N PRO A 131 -6.39 15.02 7.27
CA PRO A 131 -6.77 14.50 8.57
C PRO A 131 -8.29 14.48 8.79
N LEU A 132 -9.03 15.39 8.14
CA LEU A 132 -10.48 15.44 8.21
C LEU A 132 -11.13 14.52 7.18
N SER A 133 -10.67 14.54 5.93
CA SER A 133 -11.23 13.70 4.87
C SER A 133 -11.13 12.19 5.21
N LEU A 134 -10.07 11.77 5.90
CA LEU A 134 -9.90 10.40 6.36
C LEU A 134 -10.84 9.98 7.50
N ARG A 135 -11.59 10.90 8.11
CA ARG A 135 -12.70 10.56 9.03
C ARG A 135 -13.89 9.96 8.29
N ASN A 136 -14.01 10.18 6.97
CA ASN A 136 -15.01 9.49 6.15
C ASN A 136 -14.74 7.98 6.13
N VAL A 137 -15.77 7.18 6.29
CA VAL A 137 -15.63 5.72 6.44
C VAL A 137 -15.06 5.04 5.19
N LYS A 138 -15.38 5.53 3.99
CA LYS A 138 -14.83 5.00 2.74
C LYS A 138 -13.38 5.39 2.50
N GLU A 139 -13.04 6.67 2.70
CA GLU A 139 -11.66 7.11 2.54
C GLU A 139 -10.72 6.38 3.50
N ARG A 140 -11.18 6.14 4.74
CA ARG A 140 -10.44 5.36 5.73
C ARG A 140 -10.31 3.89 5.34
N ALA A 141 -11.35 3.29 4.78
CA ALA A 141 -11.36 1.89 4.39
C ALA A 141 -10.27 1.55 3.36
N LYS A 142 -9.93 2.48 2.46
CA LYS A 142 -8.81 2.33 1.50
C LYS A 142 -7.50 1.97 2.22
N PHE A 143 -7.20 2.66 3.32
CA PHE A 143 -5.97 2.47 4.09
C PHE A 143 -6.03 1.24 5.00
N ARG A 144 -7.23 0.75 5.34
CA ARG A 144 -7.37 -0.56 5.98
C ARG A 144 -7.02 -1.68 5.01
N ILE A 145 -7.45 -1.59 3.74
CA ILE A 145 -7.04 -2.55 2.70
C ILE A 145 -5.52 -2.48 2.47
N GLN A 146 -4.95 -1.27 2.41
CA GLN A 146 -3.50 -1.09 2.26
C GLN A 146 -2.72 -1.70 3.43
N GLU A 147 -3.18 -1.53 4.66
CA GLU A 147 -2.61 -2.19 5.84
C GLU A 147 -2.67 -3.72 5.70
N GLY A 148 -3.79 -4.26 5.21
CA GLY A 148 -3.94 -5.69 4.93
C GLY A 148 -2.95 -6.21 3.88
N ILE A 149 -2.63 -5.41 2.84
CA ILE A 149 -1.61 -5.75 1.84
C ILE A 149 -0.22 -5.85 2.49
N ILE A 150 0.17 -4.86 3.30
CA ILE A 150 1.47 -4.89 4.00
C ILE A 150 1.55 -6.07 4.96
N ARG A 151 0.47 -6.35 5.69
CA ARG A 151 0.40 -7.49 6.59
C ARG A 151 0.54 -8.79 5.81
N GLY A 152 -0.18 -8.96 4.71
CA GLY A 152 -0.06 -10.14 3.84
C GLY A 152 1.36 -10.35 3.34
N PHE A 153 2.05 -9.27 2.95
CA PHE A 153 3.45 -9.32 2.53
C PHE A 153 4.37 -9.83 3.65
N ARG A 154 4.23 -9.28 4.86
CA ARG A 154 5.04 -9.68 6.00
C ARG A 154 4.75 -11.11 6.44
N ASP A 155 3.48 -11.44 6.62
CA ASP A 155 3.06 -12.76 7.12
C ASP A 155 3.53 -13.85 6.16
N PHE A 156 3.27 -13.69 4.85
CA PHE A 156 3.69 -14.64 3.82
C PHE A 156 5.21 -14.83 3.78
N LEU A 157 5.99 -13.75 3.74
CA LEU A 157 7.45 -13.86 3.63
C LEU A 157 8.08 -14.44 4.91
N HIS A 158 7.53 -14.16 6.08
CA HIS A 158 7.95 -14.84 7.31
C HIS A 158 7.68 -16.34 7.24
N GLU A 159 6.52 -16.77 6.73
CA GLU A 159 6.20 -18.18 6.52
C GLU A 159 7.14 -18.84 5.50
N GLN A 160 7.64 -18.09 4.53
CA GLN A 160 8.61 -18.54 3.53
C GLN A 160 10.07 -18.46 4.02
N GLY A 161 10.31 -18.15 5.29
CA GLY A 161 11.64 -18.13 5.90
C GLY A 161 12.48 -16.88 5.58
N PHE A 162 11.86 -15.78 5.17
CA PHE A 162 12.56 -14.52 4.98
C PHE A 162 12.77 -13.77 6.29
N THR A 163 13.90 -13.05 6.37
CA THR A 163 14.22 -12.13 7.46
C THR A 163 13.86 -10.71 7.09
N GLU A 164 13.06 -10.02 7.90
CA GLU A 164 12.80 -8.58 7.71
C GLU A 164 14.05 -7.78 8.08
N ILE A 165 14.51 -6.92 7.18
CA ILE A 165 15.65 -6.02 7.40
C ILE A 165 15.19 -4.56 7.36
N HIS A 166 15.97 -3.67 7.97
CA HIS A 166 15.71 -2.23 7.98
C HIS A 166 16.95 -1.49 7.48
N SER A 167 16.96 -1.15 6.20
CA SER A 167 18.09 -0.48 5.57
C SER A 167 18.07 1.04 5.78
N PRO A 168 19.25 1.70 5.84
CA PRO A 168 19.33 3.15 5.88
C PRO A 168 18.67 3.81 4.65
N LYS A 169 17.99 4.93 4.88
CA LYS A 169 17.37 5.73 3.80
C LYS A 169 18.21 6.96 3.41
N ILE A 170 19.27 7.23 4.15
CA ILE A 170 20.30 8.23 3.82
C ILE A 170 21.55 7.46 3.44
N GLY A 171 22.05 7.67 2.24
CA GLY A 171 23.22 7.00 1.72
C GLY A 171 24.16 7.95 0.97
N ALA A 172 25.36 7.48 0.68
CA ALA A 172 26.32 8.27 -0.10
C ALA A 172 26.00 8.27 -1.60
N ARG A 173 25.26 7.23 -2.07
CA ARG A 173 25.01 6.99 -3.50
C ARG A 173 23.64 6.36 -3.75
N GLY A 174 23.07 6.63 -4.91
CA GLY A 174 21.85 5.95 -5.39
C GLY A 174 22.15 4.57 -5.97
N ALA A 175 21.28 3.61 -5.73
CA ALA A 175 21.41 2.23 -6.20
C ALA A 175 20.95 2.04 -7.66
N GLU A 176 19.97 2.83 -8.11
CA GLU A 176 19.36 2.67 -9.43
C GLU A 176 20.10 3.47 -10.53
N GLY A 177 21.11 4.22 -10.18
CA GLY A 177 21.82 5.12 -11.08
C GLY A 177 20.98 6.34 -11.51
N GLY A 178 21.61 7.35 -12.07
CA GLY A 178 20.92 8.42 -12.77
C GLY A 178 20.50 9.64 -11.96
N ALA A 179 19.71 10.52 -12.62
CA ALA A 179 19.51 11.90 -12.24
C ALA A 179 18.42 12.15 -11.18
N ASN A 180 17.58 11.16 -10.85
CA ASN A 180 16.37 11.36 -10.04
C ASN A 180 16.63 11.13 -8.55
N LEU A 181 17.67 11.77 -8.01
CA LEU A 181 18.07 11.66 -6.60
C LEU A 181 17.75 12.94 -5.86
N PHE A 182 17.10 12.83 -4.70
CA PHE A 182 17.09 13.89 -3.72
C PHE A 182 18.45 13.95 -3.03
N ARG A 183 19.13 15.08 -3.17
CA ARG A 183 20.44 15.35 -2.57
C ARG A 183 20.27 16.23 -1.35
N LEU A 184 21.04 15.91 -0.31
CA LEU A 184 21.02 16.66 0.94
C LEU A 184 22.45 16.85 1.48
N GLU A 185 22.63 17.87 2.31
CA GLU A 185 23.84 18.02 3.09
C GLU A 185 23.75 17.16 4.36
N TYR A 186 24.75 16.33 4.57
CA TYR A 186 24.87 15.48 5.75
C TYR A 186 26.15 15.85 6.50
N PHE A 187 26.03 16.78 7.44
CA PHE A 187 27.17 17.39 8.13
C PHE A 187 28.17 17.98 7.11
N HIS A 188 29.34 17.39 6.96
CA HIS A 188 30.38 17.82 6.02
C HIS A 188 30.44 16.98 4.73
N LYS A 189 29.42 16.19 4.46
CA LYS A 189 29.32 15.28 3.30
C LYS A 189 28.04 15.52 2.53
N HIS A 190 28.06 15.16 1.26
CA HIS A 190 26.84 15.06 0.48
C HIS A 190 26.23 13.68 0.66
N ALA A 191 24.92 13.65 0.79
CA ALA A 191 24.14 12.41 0.86
C ALA A 191 22.97 12.45 -0.12
N VAL A 192 22.34 11.29 -0.30
CA VAL A 192 21.14 11.13 -1.11
C VAL A 192 20.09 10.34 -0.33
N LEU A 193 18.82 10.54 -0.65
CA LEU A 193 17.75 9.69 -0.19
C LEU A 193 17.69 8.42 -1.05
N ALA A 194 17.42 7.28 -0.43
CA ALA A 194 17.41 5.98 -1.08
C ALA A 194 16.27 5.86 -2.09
N GLN A 195 16.61 5.47 -3.33
CA GLN A 195 15.62 5.17 -4.38
C GLN A 195 15.05 3.75 -4.24
N SER A 196 15.78 2.86 -3.62
CA SER A 196 15.41 1.49 -3.26
C SER A 196 16.39 0.94 -2.22
N PRO A 197 16.09 -0.17 -1.52
CA PRO A 197 17.04 -0.85 -0.63
C PRO A 197 18.01 -1.78 -1.36
N GLN A 198 18.18 -1.65 -2.68
CA GLN A 198 18.83 -2.64 -3.55
C GLN A 198 20.21 -3.10 -3.06
N PHE A 199 21.11 -2.18 -2.72
CA PHE A 199 22.43 -2.55 -2.21
C PHE A 199 22.35 -3.41 -0.95
N TYR A 200 21.47 -3.01 -0.04
CA TYR A 200 21.34 -3.67 1.26
C TYR A 200 20.68 -5.03 1.15
N LYS A 201 19.59 -5.15 0.41
CA LYS A 201 18.91 -6.44 0.25
C LYS A 201 19.77 -7.46 -0.46
N GLN A 202 20.57 -7.06 -1.48
CA GLN A 202 21.56 -7.96 -2.11
C GLN A 202 22.67 -8.37 -1.14
N MET A 203 23.29 -7.42 -0.43
CA MET A 203 24.32 -7.76 0.58
C MET A 203 23.79 -8.73 1.63
N MET A 204 22.55 -8.52 2.09
CA MET A 204 21.97 -9.31 3.17
C MET A 204 21.51 -10.71 2.73
N VAL A 205 21.31 -10.96 1.45
CA VAL A 205 21.16 -12.33 0.93
C VAL A 205 22.39 -13.17 1.21
N GLY A 206 23.59 -12.60 1.09
CA GLY A 206 24.83 -13.29 1.46
C GLY A 206 24.99 -13.56 2.97
N VAL A 207 24.03 -13.14 3.79
CA VAL A 207 24.03 -13.30 5.26
C VAL A 207 22.84 -14.12 5.76
N PHE A 208 21.64 -13.86 5.20
CA PHE A 208 20.37 -14.43 5.67
C PHE A 208 19.67 -15.30 4.64
N ASP A 209 20.28 -15.53 3.46
CA ASP A 209 19.74 -16.24 2.31
C ASP A 209 18.48 -15.59 1.70
N ARG A 210 17.54 -15.17 2.52
CA ARG A 210 16.25 -14.55 2.13
C ARG A 210 15.94 -13.34 3.00
N VAL A 211 15.73 -12.19 2.40
CA VAL A 211 15.43 -10.94 3.11
C VAL A 211 14.32 -10.17 2.47
N PHE A 212 13.61 -9.36 3.26
CA PHE A 212 12.62 -8.43 2.77
C PHE A 212 12.60 -7.14 3.57
N GLU A 213 12.04 -6.10 2.99
CA GLU A 213 11.81 -4.80 3.62
C GLU A 213 10.52 -4.18 3.08
N ALA A 214 9.71 -3.58 3.95
CA ALA A 214 8.60 -2.71 3.59
C ALA A 214 8.90 -1.30 4.12
N ALA A 215 9.34 -0.39 3.23
CA ALA A 215 9.88 0.90 3.68
C ALA A 215 9.73 2.02 2.62
N PRO A 216 9.79 3.30 3.05
CA PRO A 216 9.75 4.42 2.12
C PRO A 216 10.98 4.46 1.22
N VAL A 217 10.76 4.83 -0.03
CA VAL A 217 11.77 5.11 -1.04
C VAL A 217 11.46 6.44 -1.72
N PHE A 218 12.49 7.08 -2.30
CA PHE A 218 12.43 8.47 -2.75
C PHE A 218 12.92 8.60 -4.18
N ARG A 219 12.11 9.24 -5.03
CA ARG A 219 12.47 9.49 -6.43
C ARG A 219 12.21 10.94 -6.79
N ALA A 220 13.26 11.69 -7.10
CA ALA A 220 13.18 13.11 -7.48
C ALA A 220 12.69 13.27 -8.94
N GLU A 221 11.65 12.55 -9.31
CA GLU A 221 11.05 12.61 -10.64
C GLU A 221 10.27 13.92 -10.81
N LYS A 222 10.50 14.60 -11.93
CA LYS A 222 9.86 15.88 -12.25
C LYS A 222 8.55 15.69 -13.03
N HIS A 223 7.82 14.60 -12.75
CA HIS A 223 6.57 14.29 -13.42
C HIS A 223 5.41 14.39 -12.44
N ASN A 224 4.40 15.16 -12.79
CA ASN A 224 3.14 15.26 -12.02
C ASN A 224 2.05 14.46 -12.74
N THR A 225 2.11 13.13 -12.64
CA THR A 225 1.15 12.23 -13.28
C THR A 225 0.32 11.50 -12.23
N LYS A 226 -0.75 10.83 -12.67
CA LYS A 226 -1.62 10.04 -11.79
C LYS A 226 -0.94 8.78 -11.21
N ARG A 227 0.26 8.42 -11.67
CA ARG A 227 0.95 7.16 -11.32
C ARG A 227 2.31 7.36 -10.64
N HIS A 228 2.74 8.61 -10.40
CA HIS A 228 4.04 8.93 -9.82
C HIS A 228 3.92 9.72 -8.52
N LEU A 229 4.79 9.37 -7.58
CA LEU A 229 5.02 10.03 -6.31
C LEU A 229 6.53 10.22 -6.12
N ASN A 230 6.92 11.25 -5.36
CA ASN A 230 8.32 11.45 -5.00
C ASN A 230 8.75 10.65 -3.76
N GLU A 231 7.80 10.20 -2.95
CA GLU A 231 7.96 9.29 -1.83
C GLU A 231 6.82 8.28 -1.84
N TYR A 232 7.16 6.99 -1.78
CA TYR A 232 6.18 5.90 -1.72
C TYR A 232 6.75 4.71 -0.94
N THR A 233 5.90 3.80 -0.53
CA THR A 233 6.31 2.57 0.16
C THR A 233 6.65 1.50 -0.86
N SER A 234 7.88 1.02 -0.84
CA SER A 234 8.31 -0.14 -1.61
C SER A 234 8.25 -1.40 -0.75
N LEU A 235 7.67 -2.45 -1.30
CA LEU A 235 7.67 -3.80 -0.75
C LEU A 235 8.74 -4.58 -1.51
N ASP A 236 9.87 -4.80 -0.87
CA ASP A 236 11.06 -5.39 -1.49
C ASP A 236 11.37 -6.75 -0.88
N PHE A 237 11.72 -7.73 -1.70
CA PHE A 237 12.41 -8.92 -1.23
C PHE A 237 13.56 -9.30 -2.15
N GLU A 238 14.50 -10.07 -1.62
CA GLU A 238 15.62 -10.66 -2.34
C GLU A 238 15.89 -12.04 -1.77
N MET A 239 16.14 -13.05 -2.63
CA MET A 239 16.37 -14.44 -2.23
C MET A 239 17.52 -15.06 -2.99
N GLY A 240 18.34 -15.80 -2.27
CA GLY A 240 19.48 -16.56 -2.78
C GLY A 240 19.13 -17.99 -3.09
N TYR A 241 20.10 -18.69 -3.73
CA TYR A 241 20.01 -20.10 -4.10
C TYR A 241 18.82 -20.39 -5.01
N ILE A 242 18.53 -19.46 -5.91
CA ILE A 242 17.49 -19.63 -6.93
C ILE A 242 18.00 -20.54 -8.06
N ASP A 243 17.08 -21.25 -8.69
CA ASP A 243 17.37 -22.01 -9.93
C ASP A 243 17.23 -21.10 -11.15
N SER A 244 16.24 -20.22 -11.15
CA SER A 244 16.01 -19.23 -12.20
C SER A 244 15.30 -17.97 -11.65
N PHE A 245 15.17 -16.93 -12.51
CA PHE A 245 14.37 -15.75 -12.15
C PHE A 245 12.87 -16.06 -12.03
N GLU A 246 12.40 -17.19 -12.54
CA GLU A 246 11.01 -17.64 -12.41
C GLU A 246 10.66 -17.95 -10.95
N ASP A 247 11.63 -18.38 -10.13
CA ASP A 247 11.43 -18.58 -8.68
C ASP A 247 10.96 -17.30 -7.98
N ILE A 248 11.41 -16.14 -8.46
CA ILE A 248 11.01 -14.84 -7.95
C ILE A 248 9.57 -14.53 -8.34
N MET A 249 9.19 -14.85 -9.58
CA MET A 249 7.82 -14.68 -10.09
C MET A 249 6.84 -15.62 -9.35
N GLU A 250 7.25 -16.84 -9.04
CA GLU A 250 6.46 -17.78 -8.25
C GLU A 250 6.28 -17.29 -6.82
N MET A 251 7.34 -16.75 -6.18
CA MET A 251 7.27 -16.17 -4.84
C MET A 251 6.32 -14.96 -4.81
N GLU A 252 6.36 -14.08 -5.81
CA GLU A 252 5.43 -12.96 -5.94
C GLU A 252 3.98 -13.43 -6.13
N THR A 253 3.79 -14.45 -6.98
CA THR A 253 2.46 -15.05 -7.19
C THR A 253 1.90 -15.60 -5.88
N GLY A 254 2.70 -16.32 -5.11
CA GLY A 254 2.33 -16.84 -3.79
C GLY A 254 1.98 -15.73 -2.79
N PHE A 255 2.75 -14.64 -2.77
CA PHE A 255 2.43 -13.46 -1.96
C PHE A 255 1.06 -12.86 -2.34
N LEU A 256 0.79 -12.71 -3.62
CA LEU A 256 -0.49 -12.15 -4.09
C LEU A 256 -1.66 -13.07 -3.72
N GLN A 257 -1.53 -14.38 -3.90
CA GLN A 257 -2.53 -15.37 -3.50
C GLN A 257 -2.84 -15.27 -2.01
N TYR A 258 -1.82 -15.36 -1.17
CA TYR A 258 -1.93 -15.25 0.29
C TYR A 258 -2.62 -13.93 0.72
N THR A 259 -2.20 -12.83 0.10
CA THR A 259 -2.77 -11.51 0.41
C THR A 259 -4.23 -11.41 0.03
N MET A 260 -4.65 -11.92 -1.13
CA MET A 260 -6.07 -11.91 -1.53
C MET A 260 -6.92 -12.77 -0.58
N GLU A 261 -6.43 -13.92 -0.15
CA GLU A 261 -7.11 -14.77 0.85
C GLU A 261 -7.23 -14.07 2.21
N LEU A 262 -6.16 -13.43 2.68
CA LEU A 262 -6.15 -12.64 3.92
C LEU A 262 -7.18 -11.49 3.86
N LEU A 263 -7.19 -10.73 2.76
CA LEU A 263 -8.14 -9.63 2.56
C LEU A 263 -9.59 -10.13 2.53
N GLN A 264 -9.86 -11.22 1.83
CA GLN A 264 -11.19 -11.83 1.77
C GLN A 264 -11.69 -12.28 3.16
N LYS A 265 -10.79 -12.80 3.98
CA LYS A 265 -11.11 -13.34 5.30
C LYS A 265 -11.26 -12.26 6.38
N GLU A 266 -10.30 -11.33 6.44
CA GLU A 266 -10.18 -10.43 7.58
C GLU A 266 -10.56 -8.97 7.28
N TYR A 267 -10.63 -8.58 5.98
CA TYR A 267 -10.96 -7.22 5.54
C TYR A 267 -12.24 -7.18 4.69
N LYS A 268 -13.06 -8.23 4.79
CA LYS A 268 -14.30 -8.35 4.03
C LYS A 268 -15.22 -7.14 4.19
N LYS A 269 -15.30 -6.57 5.38
CA LYS A 269 -16.11 -5.38 5.68
C LYS A 269 -15.68 -4.17 4.85
N GLU A 270 -14.40 -3.95 4.73
CA GLU A 270 -13.82 -2.86 3.93
C GLU A 270 -13.99 -3.13 2.43
N LEU A 271 -13.79 -4.37 1.98
CA LEU A 271 -14.04 -4.78 0.60
C LEU A 271 -15.50 -4.55 0.19
N ASP A 272 -16.46 -4.99 1.02
CA ASP A 272 -17.89 -4.81 0.79
C ASP A 272 -18.26 -3.31 0.79
N LEU A 273 -17.71 -2.52 1.73
CA LEU A 273 -17.92 -1.08 1.84
C LEU A 273 -17.45 -0.34 0.59
N LEU A 274 -16.29 -0.73 0.05
CA LEU A 274 -15.69 -0.14 -1.15
C LEU A 274 -16.22 -0.75 -2.44
N LYS A 275 -16.95 -1.87 -2.36
CA LYS A 275 -17.43 -2.68 -3.50
C LYS A 275 -16.29 -3.22 -4.37
N VAL A 276 -15.21 -3.63 -3.72
CA VAL A 276 -14.05 -4.22 -4.38
C VAL A 276 -14.28 -5.71 -4.60
N THR A 277 -14.05 -6.15 -5.82
CA THR A 277 -13.91 -7.58 -6.16
C THR A 277 -12.44 -7.89 -6.27
N LEU A 278 -11.97 -8.85 -5.48
CA LEU A 278 -10.56 -9.27 -5.51
C LEU A 278 -10.23 -9.97 -6.82
N PRO A 279 -9.04 -9.72 -7.41
CA PRO A 279 -8.59 -10.39 -8.61
C PRO A 279 -8.32 -11.88 -8.33
N LYS A 280 -8.43 -12.69 -9.37
CA LYS A 280 -7.99 -14.09 -9.34
C LYS A 280 -6.48 -14.16 -9.53
N VAL A 281 -5.80 -14.92 -8.68
CA VAL A 281 -4.34 -15.10 -8.72
C VAL A 281 -4.02 -16.61 -8.74
N ASP A 282 -4.70 -17.39 -9.60
CA ASP A 282 -4.41 -18.82 -9.67
C ASP A 282 -3.16 -19.11 -10.51
N LYS A 283 -3.07 -18.50 -11.68
CA LYS A 283 -1.96 -18.65 -12.62
C LYS A 283 -1.78 -17.36 -13.41
N ILE A 284 -0.65 -16.71 -13.21
CA ILE A 284 -0.33 -15.46 -13.90
C ILE A 284 0.35 -15.81 -15.24
N PRO A 285 -0.21 -15.38 -16.38
CA PRO A 285 0.43 -15.58 -17.68
C PRO A 285 1.71 -14.75 -17.80
N GLN A 286 2.62 -15.21 -18.68
CA GLN A 286 3.85 -14.47 -18.98
C GLN A 286 4.02 -14.29 -20.48
N VAL A 287 4.66 -13.20 -20.87
CA VAL A 287 5.02 -12.87 -22.26
C VAL A 287 6.40 -12.23 -22.29
N ARG A 288 7.24 -12.60 -23.25
CA ARG A 288 8.52 -11.90 -23.45
C ARG A 288 8.30 -10.48 -23.96
N PHE A 289 9.18 -9.57 -23.61
CA PHE A 289 9.11 -8.16 -23.97
C PHE A 289 8.98 -7.94 -25.48
N ASP A 290 9.80 -8.60 -26.30
CA ASP A 290 9.75 -8.52 -27.77
C ASP A 290 8.40 -8.97 -28.31
N LYS A 291 7.86 -10.09 -27.79
CA LYS A 291 6.54 -10.61 -28.15
C LYS A 291 5.39 -9.72 -27.69
N ALA A 292 5.52 -9.10 -26.54
CA ALA A 292 4.55 -8.11 -26.06
C ALA A 292 4.50 -6.89 -27.01
N LYS A 293 5.66 -6.42 -27.49
CA LYS A 293 5.74 -5.35 -28.51
C LYS A 293 5.10 -5.73 -29.85
N GLU A 294 5.41 -6.94 -30.36
CA GLU A 294 4.79 -7.49 -31.56
C GLU A 294 3.27 -7.56 -31.44
N LEU A 295 2.78 -8.12 -30.33
CA LEU A 295 1.36 -8.25 -30.01
C LEU A 295 0.63 -6.90 -30.05
N VAL A 296 1.19 -5.87 -29.41
CA VAL A 296 0.58 -4.54 -29.36
C VAL A 296 0.58 -3.89 -30.75
N ALA A 297 1.68 -4.06 -31.52
CA ALA A 297 1.77 -3.54 -32.85
C ALA A 297 0.75 -4.19 -33.80
N GLU A 298 0.63 -5.51 -33.77
CA GLU A 298 -0.23 -6.28 -34.69
C GLU A 298 -1.70 -6.17 -34.32
N LYS A 299 -2.08 -6.47 -33.05
CA LYS A 299 -3.48 -6.53 -32.63
C LYS A 299 -4.14 -5.15 -32.56
N TYR A 300 -3.39 -4.14 -32.10
CA TYR A 300 -3.93 -2.79 -31.89
C TYR A 300 -3.45 -1.78 -32.94
N ASN A 301 -2.74 -2.22 -34.00
CA ASN A 301 -2.19 -1.37 -35.06
C ASN A 301 -1.40 -0.17 -34.51
N ARG A 302 -0.62 -0.40 -33.43
CA ARG A 302 0.15 0.64 -32.77
C ARG A 302 1.54 0.77 -33.35
N THR A 303 1.95 1.98 -33.66
CA THR A 303 3.34 2.28 -34.02
C THR A 303 4.21 2.26 -32.76
N ILE A 304 5.18 1.35 -32.71
CA ILE A 304 6.17 1.28 -31.63
C ILE A 304 7.17 2.44 -31.77
N ARG A 305 7.16 3.35 -30.81
CA ARG A 305 8.05 4.53 -30.79
C ARG A 305 9.33 4.27 -30.01
N ASN A 306 9.20 3.55 -28.89
CA ASN A 306 10.33 3.18 -28.05
C ASN A 306 10.52 1.65 -28.07
N PRO A 307 11.51 1.13 -28.81
CA PRO A 307 11.72 -0.32 -28.92
C PRO A 307 12.39 -0.93 -27.67
N PHE A 308 12.82 -0.12 -26.70
CA PHE A 308 13.59 -0.57 -25.53
C PHE A 308 12.81 -0.53 -24.21
N ASP A 309 11.59 0.03 -24.22
CA ASP A 309 10.79 0.20 -23.02
C ASP A 309 9.29 0.14 -23.35
N LEU A 310 8.44 -0.20 -22.39
CA LEU A 310 7.00 -0.11 -22.55
C LEU A 310 6.52 1.32 -22.26
N GLU A 311 5.75 1.87 -23.18
CA GLU A 311 5.02 3.10 -22.92
C GLU A 311 3.75 2.79 -22.11
N PRO A 312 3.24 3.74 -21.31
CA PRO A 312 2.04 3.51 -20.48
C PRO A 312 0.81 3.00 -21.24
N GLU A 313 0.66 3.40 -22.49
CA GLU A 313 -0.43 2.93 -23.34
C GLU A 313 -0.20 1.49 -23.79
N GLU A 314 1.04 1.08 -24.00
CA GLU A 314 1.40 -0.31 -24.35
C GLU A 314 1.16 -1.23 -23.15
N GLU A 315 1.53 -0.81 -21.93
CA GLU A 315 1.19 -1.53 -20.70
C GLU A 315 -0.34 -1.77 -20.60
N ALA A 316 -1.13 -0.71 -20.85
CA ALA A 316 -2.59 -0.79 -20.81
C ALA A 316 -3.15 -1.77 -21.84
N LEU A 317 -2.64 -1.75 -23.09
CA LEU A 317 -3.07 -2.64 -24.17
C LEU A 317 -2.67 -4.10 -23.89
N ILE A 318 -1.49 -4.36 -23.33
CA ILE A 318 -1.07 -5.70 -22.89
C ILE A 318 -2.03 -6.21 -21.82
N GLY A 319 -2.29 -5.41 -20.78
CA GLY A 319 -3.25 -5.79 -19.73
C GLY A 319 -4.64 -6.06 -20.27
N GLN A 320 -5.13 -5.24 -21.21
CA GLN A 320 -6.41 -5.45 -21.89
C GLN A 320 -6.43 -6.77 -22.66
N TYR A 321 -5.40 -7.07 -23.42
CA TYR A 321 -5.27 -8.30 -24.19
C TYR A 321 -5.40 -9.55 -23.30
N PHE A 322 -4.60 -9.61 -22.22
CA PHE A 322 -4.63 -10.78 -21.34
C PHE A 322 -5.93 -10.88 -20.55
N LYS A 323 -6.58 -9.76 -20.23
CA LYS A 323 -7.93 -9.78 -19.64
C LYS A 323 -8.99 -10.32 -20.59
N GLU A 324 -8.97 -9.92 -21.87
CA GLU A 324 -9.92 -10.33 -22.88
C GLU A 324 -9.74 -11.81 -23.27
N GLU A 325 -8.49 -12.27 -23.47
CA GLU A 325 -8.21 -13.61 -24.00
C GLU A 325 -8.10 -14.70 -22.92
N MET A 326 -7.71 -14.35 -21.69
CA MET A 326 -7.39 -15.31 -20.64
C MET A 326 -8.11 -15.03 -19.30
N ASP A 327 -8.96 -14.00 -19.22
CA ASP A 327 -9.56 -13.47 -17.97
C ASP A 327 -8.49 -13.22 -16.88
N ALA A 328 -7.28 -12.84 -17.28
CA ALA A 328 -6.17 -12.59 -16.38
C ALA A 328 -6.11 -11.10 -15.97
N ASP A 329 -6.07 -10.83 -14.68
CA ASP A 329 -5.93 -9.48 -14.13
C ASP A 329 -4.45 -9.04 -14.08
N PHE A 330 -3.55 -10.03 -14.02
CA PHE A 330 -2.10 -9.85 -13.96
C PHE A 330 -1.42 -10.48 -15.18
N VAL A 331 -0.27 -9.93 -15.58
CA VAL A 331 0.61 -10.51 -16.59
C VAL A 331 2.06 -10.16 -16.32
N PHE A 332 2.95 -11.13 -16.35
CA PHE A 332 4.38 -10.91 -16.32
C PHE A 332 4.89 -10.58 -17.73
N VAL A 333 5.60 -9.48 -17.88
CA VAL A 333 6.39 -9.19 -19.06
C VAL A 333 7.86 -9.45 -18.73
N THR A 334 8.48 -10.37 -19.44
CA THR A 334 9.83 -10.87 -19.13
C THR A 334 10.87 -10.45 -20.16
N HIS A 335 12.15 -10.59 -19.84
CA HIS A 335 13.27 -10.34 -20.74
C HIS A 335 13.29 -8.92 -21.32
N TYR A 336 13.38 -7.95 -20.42
CA TYR A 336 13.54 -6.55 -20.84
C TYR A 336 14.93 -6.29 -21.41
N PRO A 337 15.05 -5.32 -22.35
CA PRO A 337 16.33 -4.94 -22.92
C PRO A 337 17.37 -4.54 -21.89
N SER A 338 18.57 -5.11 -21.97
CA SER A 338 19.66 -4.89 -21.02
C SER A 338 19.98 -3.41 -20.81
N LYS A 339 19.91 -2.59 -21.88
CA LYS A 339 20.18 -1.14 -21.82
C LYS A 339 19.24 -0.36 -20.88
N LYS A 340 18.06 -0.93 -20.57
CA LYS A 340 17.04 -0.30 -19.70
C LYS A 340 17.09 -0.78 -18.26
N ARG A 341 17.73 -1.91 -18.02
CA ARG A 341 17.83 -2.46 -16.66
C ARG A 341 19.07 -1.94 -15.93
N PRO A 342 19.04 -1.90 -14.59
CA PRO A 342 20.18 -1.46 -13.79
C PRO A 342 21.43 -2.33 -14.01
N PHE A 343 22.59 -1.83 -13.62
CA PHE A 343 23.87 -2.51 -13.79
C PHE A 343 23.97 -3.88 -13.11
N TYR A 344 23.19 -4.11 -12.07
CA TYR A 344 23.19 -5.36 -11.30
C TYR A 344 22.27 -6.45 -11.89
N ALA A 345 21.49 -6.15 -12.92
CA ALA A 345 20.60 -7.13 -13.56
C ALA A 345 21.41 -8.12 -14.40
N MET A 346 21.11 -9.42 -14.27
CA MET A 346 21.75 -10.49 -15.02
C MET A 346 21.27 -10.45 -16.48
N ASP A 347 22.23 -10.43 -17.42
CA ASP A 347 21.89 -10.59 -18.84
C ASP A 347 21.47 -12.04 -19.12
N ASP A 348 20.59 -12.20 -20.11
CA ASP A 348 20.23 -13.53 -20.61
C ASP A 348 21.46 -14.16 -21.30
N PRO A 349 21.93 -15.33 -20.86
CA PRO A 349 23.11 -15.97 -21.45
C PRO A 349 22.88 -16.41 -22.90
N GLU A 350 21.64 -16.59 -23.33
CA GLU A 350 21.30 -16.94 -24.71
C GLU A 350 21.26 -15.70 -25.62
N ASP A 351 20.88 -14.53 -25.09
CA ASP A 351 20.87 -13.26 -25.80
C ASP A 351 21.14 -12.09 -24.85
N THR A 352 22.37 -11.68 -24.73
CA THR A 352 22.84 -10.61 -23.83
C THR A 352 22.25 -9.22 -24.15
N THR A 353 21.47 -9.06 -25.21
CA THR A 353 20.72 -7.82 -25.45
C THR A 353 19.52 -7.69 -24.52
N TYR A 354 19.09 -8.79 -23.88
CA TYR A 354 18.03 -8.87 -22.87
C TYR A 354 18.59 -9.26 -21.50
N THR A 355 17.74 -9.15 -20.49
CA THR A 355 18.06 -9.55 -19.11
C THR A 355 17.07 -10.59 -18.61
N LEU A 356 17.47 -11.39 -17.63
CA LEU A 356 16.62 -12.30 -16.88
C LEU A 356 15.80 -11.48 -15.84
N SER A 357 14.97 -10.59 -16.35
CA SER A 357 14.16 -9.67 -15.56
C SER A 357 12.69 -9.67 -16.01
N PHE A 358 11.84 -9.16 -15.15
CA PHE A 358 10.42 -9.04 -15.44
C PHE A 358 9.83 -7.77 -14.81
N ASP A 359 8.68 -7.35 -15.34
CA ASP A 359 7.73 -6.47 -14.67
C ASP A 359 6.40 -7.20 -14.55
N LEU A 360 5.69 -6.98 -13.43
CA LEU A 360 4.32 -7.43 -13.27
C LEU A 360 3.36 -6.28 -13.56
N LEU A 361 2.49 -6.48 -14.54
CA LEU A 361 1.40 -5.56 -14.84
C LEU A 361 0.13 -6.04 -14.15
N PHE A 362 -0.53 -5.15 -13.42
CA PHE A 362 -1.87 -5.35 -12.84
C PHE A 362 -2.85 -4.38 -13.49
N HIS A 363 -3.86 -4.92 -14.18
CA HIS A 363 -4.79 -4.14 -15.00
C HIS A 363 -4.07 -3.11 -15.89
N GLY A 364 -2.99 -3.56 -16.57
CA GLY A 364 -2.22 -2.72 -17.49
C GLY A 364 -1.43 -1.58 -16.84
N LEU A 365 -1.04 -1.73 -15.59
CA LEU A 365 -0.10 -0.85 -14.89
C LEU A 365 1.02 -1.66 -14.28
N GLU A 366 2.27 -1.31 -14.55
CA GLU A 366 3.43 -1.84 -13.84
C GLU A 366 3.33 -1.55 -12.34
N ILE A 367 3.27 -2.62 -11.55
CA ILE A 367 3.28 -2.57 -10.08
C ILE A 367 4.60 -3.08 -9.48
N THR A 368 5.32 -3.93 -10.21
CA THR A 368 6.54 -4.61 -9.77
C THR A 368 7.58 -4.59 -10.87
N THR A 369 8.85 -4.45 -10.46
CA THR A 369 10.03 -4.77 -11.26
C THR A 369 10.91 -5.74 -10.49
N GLY A 370 11.32 -6.83 -11.13
CA GLY A 370 12.13 -7.88 -10.54
C GLY A 370 13.07 -8.58 -11.52
N GLY A 371 13.83 -9.55 -11.01
CA GLY A 371 14.67 -10.40 -11.83
C GLY A 371 15.87 -10.98 -11.10
N GLN A 372 16.62 -11.81 -11.82
CA GLN A 372 17.89 -12.36 -11.37
C GLN A 372 18.98 -11.28 -11.39
N ARG A 373 19.89 -11.35 -10.43
CA ARG A 373 21.01 -10.43 -10.29
C ARG A 373 22.31 -11.08 -10.72
N ILE A 374 23.27 -10.26 -11.13
CA ILE A 374 24.64 -10.71 -11.33
C ILE A 374 25.20 -11.14 -9.96
N HIS A 375 25.71 -12.36 -9.87
CA HIS A 375 26.29 -12.90 -8.65
C HIS A 375 27.82 -13.06 -8.74
N ASP A 376 28.37 -13.19 -9.94
CA ASP A 376 29.80 -13.24 -10.17
C ASP A 376 30.45 -11.86 -10.07
N TYR A 377 31.53 -11.78 -9.30
CA TYR A 377 32.24 -10.51 -9.05
C TYR A 377 32.79 -9.87 -10.31
N GLN A 378 33.45 -10.65 -11.19
CA GLN A 378 34.09 -10.10 -12.38
C GLN A 378 33.03 -9.61 -13.37
N THR A 379 32.00 -10.39 -13.58
CA THR A 379 30.85 -10.00 -14.41
C THR A 379 30.21 -8.69 -13.94
N LEU A 380 30.10 -8.52 -12.62
CA LEU A 380 29.56 -7.28 -12.04
C LEU A 380 30.50 -6.08 -12.28
N VAL A 381 31.83 -6.28 -12.13
CA VAL A 381 32.83 -5.24 -12.42
C VAL A 381 32.76 -4.80 -13.87
N ASP A 382 32.71 -5.76 -14.79
CA ASP A 382 32.67 -5.50 -16.23
C ASP A 382 31.37 -4.75 -16.59
N LYS A 383 30.23 -5.16 -16.04
CA LYS A 383 28.94 -4.49 -16.24
C LYS A 383 28.91 -3.06 -15.71
N ILE A 384 29.53 -2.79 -14.56
CA ILE A 384 29.68 -1.43 -14.01
C ILE A 384 30.50 -0.56 -14.98
N ALA A 385 31.61 -1.10 -15.50
CA ALA A 385 32.47 -0.40 -16.45
C ALA A 385 31.75 -0.11 -17.78
N ASP A 386 31.05 -1.08 -18.33
CA ASP A 386 30.26 -0.95 -19.56
C ASP A 386 29.15 0.12 -19.46
N ARG A 387 28.67 0.37 -18.25
CA ARG A 387 27.72 1.46 -17.96
C ARG A 387 28.40 2.82 -17.74
N GLY A 388 29.73 2.89 -17.89
CA GLY A 388 30.50 4.11 -17.60
C GLY A 388 30.48 4.53 -16.14
N MET A 389 30.22 3.58 -15.24
CA MET A 389 30.20 3.79 -13.79
C MET A 389 31.54 3.44 -13.17
N THR A 390 31.80 3.94 -11.95
CA THR A 390 32.96 3.58 -11.15
C THR A 390 32.53 2.81 -9.90
N GLN A 391 33.44 2.04 -9.31
CA GLN A 391 33.19 1.31 -8.06
C GLN A 391 33.36 2.22 -6.81
N GLU A 392 33.77 3.46 -6.98
CA GLU A 392 33.95 4.42 -5.89
C GLU A 392 32.66 4.60 -5.08
N GLY A 393 32.75 4.41 -3.76
CA GLY A 393 31.61 4.46 -2.85
C GLY A 393 30.70 3.21 -2.89
N MET A 394 31.15 2.14 -3.55
CA MET A 394 30.47 0.83 -3.59
C MET A 394 31.30 -0.28 -2.92
N GLU A 395 32.34 0.07 -2.19
CA GLU A 395 33.33 -0.89 -1.66
C GLU A 395 32.69 -1.95 -0.77
N GLN A 396 31.74 -1.56 0.09
CA GLN A 396 31.03 -2.50 0.95
C GLN A 396 30.08 -3.41 0.17
N TYR A 397 29.39 -2.85 -0.83
CA TYR A 397 28.55 -3.64 -1.72
C TYR A 397 29.36 -4.63 -2.53
N MET A 398 30.49 -4.21 -3.12
CA MET A 398 31.37 -5.07 -3.89
C MET A 398 32.06 -6.14 -3.03
N MET A 399 32.18 -5.89 -1.73
CA MET A 399 32.85 -6.82 -0.79
C MET A 399 32.17 -8.18 -0.73
N ILE A 400 30.82 -8.22 -0.67
CA ILE A 400 30.09 -9.47 -0.55
C ILE A 400 30.30 -10.35 -1.79
N PHE A 401 30.36 -9.76 -2.98
CA PHE A 401 30.60 -10.47 -4.23
C PHE A 401 32.05 -11.04 -4.31
N LYS A 402 33.03 -10.30 -3.78
CA LYS A 402 34.43 -10.77 -3.69
C LYS A 402 34.57 -11.99 -2.82
N HIS A 403 33.71 -12.17 -1.84
CA HIS A 403 33.80 -13.26 -0.85
C HIS A 403 32.79 -14.38 -1.09
N GLY A 404 32.10 -14.36 -2.21
CA GLY A 404 31.15 -15.40 -2.64
C GLY A 404 29.70 -14.98 -2.42
N MET A 405 28.97 -14.89 -3.51
CA MET A 405 27.56 -14.53 -3.55
C MET A 405 26.78 -15.64 -4.25
N PRO A 406 25.70 -16.19 -3.66
CA PRO A 406 24.90 -17.21 -4.35
C PRO A 406 24.17 -16.61 -5.56
N LEU A 407 23.70 -17.48 -6.47
CA LEU A 407 22.68 -17.06 -7.42
C LEU A 407 21.52 -16.48 -6.65
N HIS A 408 21.09 -15.28 -7.02
CA HIS A 408 20.04 -14.57 -6.30
C HIS A 408 19.24 -13.67 -7.21
N GLY A 409 18.09 -13.30 -6.72
CA GLY A 409 17.22 -12.35 -7.38
C GLY A 409 16.17 -11.82 -6.42
N GLY A 410 15.41 -10.88 -6.90
CA GLY A 410 14.38 -10.25 -6.09
C GLY A 410 13.59 -9.21 -6.88
N LEU A 411 12.77 -8.48 -6.17
CA LEU A 411 11.85 -7.51 -6.75
C LEU A 411 11.59 -6.32 -5.83
N GLY A 412 10.93 -5.32 -6.37
CA GLY A 412 10.33 -4.22 -5.61
C GLY A 412 8.93 -3.94 -6.15
N ILE A 413 7.95 -3.89 -5.26
CA ILE A 413 6.54 -3.63 -5.54
C ILE A 413 6.17 -2.23 -5.04
N GLY A 414 5.54 -1.41 -5.87
CA GLY A 414 4.95 -0.15 -5.44
C GLY A 414 3.62 -0.38 -4.71
N MET A 415 3.62 -0.29 -3.37
CA MET A 415 2.44 -0.56 -2.55
C MET A 415 1.25 0.31 -2.94
N GLU A 416 1.45 1.59 -3.17
CA GLU A 416 0.40 2.53 -3.53
C GLU A 416 -0.20 2.23 -4.92
N ARG A 417 0.63 1.78 -5.89
CA ARG A 417 0.15 1.34 -7.21
C ARG A 417 -0.67 0.06 -7.12
N LEU A 418 -0.19 -0.94 -6.36
CA LEU A 418 -0.94 -2.18 -6.10
C LEU A 418 -2.28 -1.87 -5.43
N THR A 419 -2.28 -1.04 -4.38
CA THR A 419 -3.50 -0.63 -3.70
C THR A 419 -4.45 0.13 -4.63
N MET A 420 -3.93 1.07 -5.43
CA MET A 420 -4.68 1.87 -6.37
C MET A 420 -5.43 0.99 -7.38
N LYS A 421 -4.74 0.02 -7.97
CA LYS A 421 -5.35 -0.91 -8.94
C LYS A 421 -6.35 -1.85 -8.30
N LEU A 422 -6.05 -2.36 -7.10
CA LEU A 422 -6.95 -3.23 -6.36
C LEU A 422 -8.27 -2.52 -6.00
N LEU A 423 -8.21 -1.24 -5.66
CA LEU A 423 -9.39 -0.42 -5.31
C LEU A 423 -10.09 0.20 -6.52
N GLY A 424 -9.54 0.09 -7.72
CA GLY A 424 -10.06 0.72 -8.93
C GLY A 424 -9.93 2.26 -8.92
N GLU A 425 -8.98 2.80 -8.17
CA GLU A 425 -8.70 4.23 -8.13
C GLU A 425 -7.88 4.66 -9.36
N GLU A 426 -8.09 5.89 -9.81
CA GLU A 426 -7.41 6.41 -10.99
C GLU A 426 -6.12 7.20 -10.69
N ASN A 427 -5.90 7.55 -9.42
CA ASN A 427 -4.79 8.39 -9.01
C ASN A 427 -4.11 7.83 -7.76
N VAL A 428 -2.82 7.62 -7.82
CA VAL A 428 -2.02 7.04 -6.74
C VAL A 428 -2.06 7.86 -5.44
N ARG A 429 -2.39 9.16 -5.51
CA ARG A 429 -2.61 10.00 -4.34
C ARG A 429 -3.84 9.61 -3.52
N GLU A 430 -4.83 8.94 -4.13
CA GLU A 430 -6.00 8.40 -3.41
C GLU A 430 -5.60 7.29 -2.44
N THR A 431 -4.49 6.59 -2.71
CA THR A 431 -3.97 5.46 -1.94
C THR A 431 -2.69 5.80 -1.17
N THR A 432 -2.41 7.08 -0.98
CA THR A 432 -1.32 7.59 -0.16
C THR A 432 -1.89 8.42 0.99
N LEU A 433 -1.46 8.16 2.23
CA LEU A 433 -1.95 8.91 3.39
C LEU A 433 -1.67 10.40 3.25
N PHE A 434 -0.40 10.75 3.06
CA PHE A 434 0.09 12.10 2.85
C PHE A 434 1.06 12.09 1.68
N PRO A 435 0.57 12.27 0.43
CA PRO A 435 1.40 12.15 -0.76
C PRO A 435 2.47 13.25 -0.82
N ARG A 436 3.66 12.85 -1.31
CA ARG A 436 4.73 13.78 -1.70
C ARG A 436 4.84 13.78 -3.21
N ASP A 437 4.70 14.94 -3.79
CA ASP A 437 4.87 15.19 -5.22
C ASP A 437 5.52 16.56 -5.44
N LEU A 438 5.63 17.01 -6.70
CA LEU A 438 6.26 18.30 -7.04
C LEU A 438 5.70 19.52 -6.31
N ASN A 439 4.44 19.46 -5.90
CA ASN A 439 3.71 20.61 -5.36
C ASN A 439 3.34 20.42 -3.87
N ARG A 440 3.48 19.21 -3.33
CA ARG A 440 2.98 18.85 -2.01
C ARG A 440 4.11 18.31 -1.14
N LEU A 441 4.54 19.10 -0.16
CA LEU A 441 5.57 18.77 0.82
C LEU A 441 5.01 18.73 2.25
N GLU A 442 3.99 19.50 2.53
CA GLU A 442 3.32 19.57 3.83
C GLU A 442 2.08 18.66 3.88
N PRO A 443 1.72 18.16 5.09
CA PRO A 443 0.47 17.44 5.28
C PRO A 443 -0.73 18.31 4.98
#